data_abbdde0ff8117f3fac4c57d43c00eb5c
#
_entry.id   abbdde0ff8117f3fac4c57d43c00eb5c
#
_cell.length_a   1.000
_cell.length_b   1.000
_cell.length_c   1.000
_cell.angle_alpha   90.00
_cell.angle_beta   90.00
_cell.angle_gamma   90.00
#
_symmetry.space_group_name_H-M   'P 1'
#
loop_
_entity.id
_entity.type
_entity.pdbx_description
1 polymer ?
#
loop_
_entity_poly.entity_id
_entity_poly.type
_entity_poly.pdbx_seq_one_letter_code
_entity_poly.pdbx_strand_id
1 'polypeptide(L)'
;ARHLTLDPNHFEASVQSYRHYMTISYLSGYLIEKTLSVDNLFVMMMIFASFGVKNTEYQHVLIWGILGAIVLRFIFIFAGAAIIQRFEWVLLIFGLFLVYSGIKMYLDRNKQEQMDVQHHPMVKFLSKYFHVYPHFVGDHFFVRAKKQGGNYTLVEHGQHGLLCLTPLLITVIVIEFSDIIFAFDSIPAIFSVSLDPYVVFFSNIFALLGLRAMFFLLAAVADKFRYLKVGVSLLLLFIGVKLLIHKYVEISAVGSLFFIIAVIAISIVASLVLKEKPKASENHE
;
A
#
# COMPACT_ATOMS: atom_id res chain seq x y z
N ALA A 1 -5.62 -31.57 -2.77
CA ALA A 1 -6.99 -31.04 -2.75
C ALA A 1 -7.93 -32.22 -2.60
N ARG A 2 -8.57 -32.37 -1.45
CA ARG A 2 -9.70 -33.31 -1.32
C ARG A 2 -10.84 -32.68 -2.10
N HIS A 3 -11.07 -33.19 -3.31
CA HIS A 3 -12.29 -32.90 -4.05
C HIS A 3 -13.46 -33.41 -3.21
N LEU A 4 -14.23 -32.52 -2.63
CA LEU A 4 -15.52 -32.84 -2.05
C LEU A 4 -16.43 -33.22 -3.24
N THR A 5 -16.46 -34.53 -3.56
CA THR A 5 -17.37 -35.06 -4.56
C THR A 5 -18.78 -35.07 -3.97
N LEU A 6 -19.73 -34.56 -4.71
CA LEU A 6 -21.14 -34.65 -4.34
C LEU A 6 -21.54 -36.13 -4.38
N ASP A 7 -21.92 -36.68 -3.22
CA ASP A 7 -22.41 -38.06 -3.13
C ASP A 7 -23.88 -38.11 -3.58
N PRO A 8 -24.22 -38.85 -4.65
CA PRO A 8 -25.57 -38.95 -5.11
C PRO A 8 -26.54 -39.56 -4.07
N ASN A 9 -26.01 -40.43 -3.17
CA ASN A 9 -26.83 -41.09 -2.15
C ASN A 9 -27.10 -40.21 -0.93
N HIS A 10 -26.25 -39.20 -0.70
CA HIS A 10 -26.32 -38.23 0.41
C HIS A 10 -26.16 -36.81 -0.08
N PHE A 11 -26.88 -36.47 -1.16
CA PHE A 11 -26.68 -35.21 -1.89
C PHE A 11 -26.84 -33.99 -1.00
N GLU A 12 -27.91 -33.88 -0.21
CA GLU A 12 -28.11 -32.71 0.65
C GLU A 12 -27.02 -32.53 1.72
N ALA A 13 -26.59 -33.62 2.36
CA ALA A 13 -25.55 -33.59 3.35
C ALA A 13 -24.16 -33.21 2.74
N SER A 14 -23.88 -33.69 1.52
CA SER A 14 -22.66 -33.34 0.81
C SER A 14 -22.66 -31.89 0.35
N VAL A 15 -23.79 -31.35 -0.09
CA VAL A 15 -23.97 -29.94 -0.43
C VAL A 15 -23.79 -29.05 0.80
N GLN A 16 -24.35 -29.43 1.94
CA GLN A 16 -24.22 -28.67 3.17
C GLN A 16 -22.76 -28.66 3.67
N SER A 17 -22.05 -29.76 3.61
CA SER A 17 -20.64 -29.86 3.96
C SER A 17 -19.77 -29.02 3.03
N TYR A 18 -20.06 -29.01 1.73
CA TYR A 18 -19.40 -28.18 0.75
C TYR A 18 -19.60 -26.67 1.03
N ARG A 19 -20.84 -26.27 1.27
CA ARG A 19 -21.18 -24.87 1.62
C ARG A 19 -20.46 -24.41 2.87
N HIS A 20 -20.43 -25.24 3.91
CA HIS A 20 -19.73 -24.95 5.16
C HIS A 20 -18.23 -24.80 4.94
N TYR A 21 -17.62 -25.71 4.20
CA TYR A 21 -16.20 -25.64 3.85
C TYR A 21 -15.86 -24.36 3.07
N MET A 22 -16.63 -24.02 2.04
CA MET A 22 -16.42 -22.82 1.23
C MET A 22 -16.59 -21.53 2.05
N THR A 23 -17.60 -21.50 2.95
CA THR A 23 -17.82 -20.35 3.82
C THR A 23 -16.64 -20.13 4.78
N ILE A 24 -16.18 -21.18 5.44
CA ILE A 24 -15.03 -21.08 6.36
C ILE A 24 -13.78 -20.69 5.58
N SER A 25 -13.53 -21.31 4.45
CA SER A 25 -12.37 -20.98 3.60
C SER A 25 -12.38 -19.53 3.15
N TYR A 26 -13.54 -19.02 2.72
CA TYR A 26 -13.70 -17.62 2.33
C TYR A 26 -13.45 -16.65 3.50
N LEU A 27 -14.09 -16.90 4.66
CA LEU A 27 -13.92 -16.05 5.83
C LEU A 27 -12.49 -16.06 6.35
N SER A 28 -11.86 -17.24 6.38
CA SER A 28 -10.46 -17.37 6.78
C SER A 28 -9.53 -16.63 5.82
N GLY A 29 -9.72 -16.78 4.50
CA GLY A 29 -8.96 -16.04 3.49
C GLY A 29 -9.15 -14.52 3.61
N TYR A 30 -10.40 -14.07 3.82
CA TYR A 30 -10.72 -12.66 4.05
C TYR A 30 -10.01 -12.10 5.30
N LEU A 31 -10.04 -12.83 6.42
CA LEU A 31 -9.41 -12.40 7.67
C LEU A 31 -7.88 -12.36 7.54
N ILE A 32 -7.29 -13.37 6.91
CA ILE A 32 -5.84 -13.40 6.64
C ILE A 32 -5.44 -12.20 5.79
N GLU A 33 -6.10 -11.98 4.66
CA GLU A 33 -5.80 -10.84 3.78
C GLU A 33 -6.00 -9.52 4.52
N LYS A 34 -7.08 -9.39 5.29
CA LYS A 34 -7.36 -8.20 6.09
C LYS A 34 -6.27 -7.91 7.10
N THR A 35 -5.72 -8.94 7.73
CA THR A 35 -4.62 -8.84 8.70
C THR A 35 -3.31 -8.42 8.01
N LEU A 36 -2.98 -9.07 6.88
CA LEU A 36 -1.78 -8.75 6.10
C LEU A 36 -1.85 -7.38 5.42
N SER A 37 -3.06 -6.96 5.03
CA SER A 37 -3.24 -5.68 4.34
C SER A 37 -3.09 -4.45 5.24
N VAL A 38 -2.99 -4.62 6.57
CA VAL A 38 -2.66 -3.50 7.48
C VAL A 38 -1.27 -2.94 7.18
N ASP A 39 -0.30 -3.81 6.87
CA ASP A 39 1.05 -3.39 6.46
C ASP A 39 0.98 -2.50 5.20
N ASN A 40 0.13 -2.84 4.23
CA ASN A 40 -0.06 -2.08 3.00
C ASN A 40 -0.55 -0.66 3.26
N LEU A 41 -1.41 -0.46 4.28
CA LEU A 41 -1.92 0.86 4.64
C LEU A 41 -0.81 1.83 5.05
N PHE A 42 0.15 1.36 5.86
CA PHE A 42 1.27 2.19 6.29
C PHE A 42 2.20 2.55 5.14
N VAL A 43 2.43 1.61 4.23
CA VAL A 43 3.22 1.86 3.02
C VAL A 43 2.48 2.85 2.10
N MET A 44 1.17 2.72 1.92
CA MET A 44 0.36 3.71 1.19
C MET A 44 0.46 5.10 1.82
N MET A 45 0.33 5.21 3.15
CA MET A 45 0.50 6.50 3.84
C MET A 45 1.89 7.10 3.60
N MET A 46 2.94 6.29 3.66
CA MET A 46 4.30 6.71 3.38
C MET A 46 4.44 7.19 1.92
N ILE A 47 3.86 6.46 0.95
CA ILE A 47 3.87 6.84 -0.46
C ILE A 47 3.15 8.19 -0.64
N PHE A 48 1.95 8.37 -0.10
CA PHE A 48 1.23 9.64 -0.17
C PHE A 48 2.02 10.79 0.45
N ALA A 49 2.60 10.58 1.62
CA ALA A 49 3.46 11.56 2.27
C ALA A 49 4.71 11.87 1.44
N SER A 50 5.35 10.84 0.85
CA SER A 50 6.56 10.98 0.03
C SER A 50 6.34 11.74 -1.27
N PHE A 51 5.15 11.62 -1.87
CA PHE A 51 4.79 12.34 -3.07
C PHE A 51 4.08 13.67 -2.80
N GLY A 52 3.77 13.99 -1.55
CA GLY A 52 3.05 15.22 -1.18
C GLY A 52 1.63 15.26 -1.74
N VAL A 53 0.97 14.10 -1.87
CA VAL A 53 -0.42 14.02 -2.34
C VAL A 53 -1.32 14.72 -1.32
N LYS A 54 -2.23 15.56 -1.81
CA LYS A 54 -3.18 16.28 -0.96
C LYS A 54 -4.31 15.37 -0.49
N ASN A 55 -4.84 15.62 0.69
CA ASN A 55 -5.95 14.84 1.25
C ASN A 55 -7.18 14.78 0.32
N THR A 56 -7.41 15.83 -0.47
CA THR A 56 -8.50 15.90 -1.46
C THR A 56 -8.34 14.89 -2.60
N GLU A 57 -7.10 14.49 -2.91
CA GLU A 57 -6.75 13.60 -4.02
C GLU A 57 -6.64 12.13 -3.59
N TYR A 58 -6.57 11.85 -2.26
CA TYR A 58 -6.45 10.49 -1.73
C TYR A 58 -7.52 9.55 -2.28
N GLN A 59 -8.76 10.03 -2.33
CA GLN A 59 -9.88 9.21 -2.81
C GLN A 59 -9.68 8.76 -4.27
N HIS A 60 -9.22 9.68 -5.11
CA HIS A 60 -9.00 9.40 -6.54
C HIS A 60 -7.88 8.36 -6.74
N VAL A 61 -6.74 8.57 -6.07
CA VAL A 61 -5.60 7.64 -6.13
C VAL A 61 -5.97 6.26 -5.58
N LEU A 62 -6.70 6.20 -4.45
CA LEU A 62 -7.11 4.93 -3.84
C LEU A 62 -8.08 4.15 -4.71
N ILE A 63 -9.01 4.82 -5.43
CA ILE A 63 -9.93 4.13 -6.34
C ILE A 63 -9.15 3.45 -7.46
N TRP A 64 -8.24 4.18 -8.11
CA TRP A 64 -7.45 3.63 -9.21
C TRP A 64 -6.44 2.58 -8.72
N GLY A 65 -5.82 2.81 -7.54
CA GLY A 65 -4.96 1.82 -6.91
C GLY A 65 -5.70 0.52 -6.58
N ILE A 66 -6.92 0.58 -6.02
CA ILE A 66 -7.71 -0.63 -5.75
C ILE A 66 -8.12 -1.34 -7.05
N LEU A 67 -8.49 -0.60 -8.09
CA LEU A 67 -8.85 -1.20 -9.37
C LEU A 67 -7.66 -1.91 -10.01
N GLY A 68 -6.48 -1.31 -10.01
CA GLY A 68 -5.26 -1.92 -10.49
C GLY A 68 -4.88 -3.14 -9.67
N ALA A 69 -4.91 -3.04 -8.34
CA ALA A 69 -4.66 -4.15 -7.44
C ALA A 69 -5.58 -5.35 -7.69
N ILE A 70 -6.87 -5.12 -7.97
CA ILE A 70 -7.80 -6.21 -8.34
C ILE A 70 -7.35 -6.91 -9.62
N VAL A 71 -6.97 -6.14 -10.65
CA VAL A 71 -6.51 -6.70 -11.93
C VAL A 71 -5.21 -7.47 -11.74
N LEU A 72 -4.25 -6.91 -11.01
CA LEU A 72 -2.97 -7.57 -10.75
C LEU A 72 -3.16 -8.85 -9.94
N ARG A 73 -3.96 -8.83 -8.88
CA ARG A 73 -4.25 -10.03 -8.07
C ARG A 73 -4.99 -11.09 -8.86
N PHE A 74 -5.91 -10.70 -9.75
CA PHE A 74 -6.53 -11.64 -10.70
C PHE A 74 -5.43 -12.36 -11.49
N ILE A 75 -4.52 -11.62 -12.10
CA ILE A 75 -3.43 -12.20 -12.90
C ILE A 75 -2.57 -13.13 -12.04
N PHE A 76 -2.14 -12.68 -10.84
CA PHE A 76 -1.27 -13.45 -9.96
C PHE A 76 -1.94 -14.72 -9.41
N ILE A 77 -3.20 -14.68 -9.04
CA ILE A 77 -3.92 -15.83 -8.49
C ILE A 77 -4.17 -16.87 -9.58
N PHE A 78 -4.61 -16.44 -10.77
CA PHE A 78 -4.93 -17.38 -11.87
C PHE A 78 -3.72 -17.78 -12.71
N ALA A 79 -2.65 -16.98 -12.79
CA ALA A 79 -1.41 -17.36 -13.44
C ALA A 79 -0.54 -18.32 -12.60
N GLY A 80 -0.88 -18.48 -11.33
CA GLY A 80 -0.30 -19.46 -10.43
C GLY A 80 0.97 -19.04 -9.71
N ALA A 81 1.19 -19.70 -8.57
CA ALA A 81 2.31 -19.49 -7.66
C ALA A 81 3.71 -19.69 -8.29
N ALA A 82 3.80 -20.27 -9.49
CA ALA A 82 5.06 -20.57 -10.17
C ALA A 82 5.86 -19.30 -10.56
N ILE A 83 5.18 -18.19 -10.84
CA ILE A 83 5.83 -16.92 -11.18
C ILE A 83 6.40 -16.27 -9.92
N ILE A 84 5.68 -16.39 -8.81
CA ILE A 84 5.99 -15.74 -7.52
C ILE A 84 7.36 -16.22 -6.99
N GLN A 85 7.61 -17.52 -7.00
CA GLN A 85 8.86 -18.11 -6.48
C GLN A 85 10.13 -17.65 -7.23
N ARG A 86 10.00 -17.11 -8.43
CA ARG A 86 11.16 -16.70 -9.25
C ARG A 86 11.68 -15.30 -8.96
N PHE A 87 10.92 -14.48 -8.24
CA PHE A 87 11.22 -13.05 -7.99
C PHE A 87 11.46 -12.69 -6.52
N GLU A 88 11.88 -13.65 -5.67
CA GLU A 88 12.16 -13.42 -4.25
C GLU A 88 13.14 -12.26 -3.98
N TRP A 89 14.08 -12.00 -4.89
CA TRP A 89 15.05 -10.91 -4.76
C TRP A 89 14.39 -9.51 -4.73
N VAL A 90 13.19 -9.37 -5.31
CA VAL A 90 12.42 -8.12 -5.30
C VAL A 90 12.01 -7.75 -3.87
N LEU A 91 11.68 -8.75 -3.03
CA LEU A 91 11.38 -8.56 -1.61
C LEU A 91 12.54 -7.91 -0.85
N LEU A 92 13.78 -8.31 -1.16
CA LEU A 92 14.97 -7.76 -0.51
C LEU A 92 15.17 -6.28 -0.86
N ILE A 93 15.02 -5.91 -2.14
CA ILE A 93 15.14 -4.51 -2.58
C ILE A 93 14.07 -3.65 -1.92
N PHE A 94 12.83 -4.15 -1.90
CA PHE A 94 11.72 -3.42 -1.29
C PHE A 94 11.86 -3.33 0.23
N GLY A 95 12.30 -4.39 0.90
CA GLY A 95 12.63 -4.37 2.32
C GLY A 95 13.67 -3.30 2.66
N LEU A 96 14.76 -3.22 1.88
CA LEU A 96 15.78 -2.17 2.03
C LEU A 96 15.19 -0.77 1.81
N PHE A 97 14.34 -0.61 0.80
CA PHE A 97 13.64 0.65 0.55
C PHE A 97 12.76 1.08 1.72
N LEU A 98 12.00 0.15 2.32
CA LEU A 98 11.16 0.44 3.49
C LEU A 98 11.99 0.80 4.73
N VAL A 99 13.09 0.09 4.97
CA VAL A 99 14.01 0.42 6.06
C VAL A 99 14.58 1.82 5.87
N TYR A 100 15.09 2.14 4.68
CA TYR A 100 15.58 3.48 4.35
C TYR A 100 14.49 4.56 4.56
N SER A 101 13.28 4.30 4.06
CA SER A 101 12.14 5.22 4.18
C SER A 101 11.72 5.43 5.64
N GLY A 102 11.69 4.36 6.44
CA GLY A 102 11.40 4.43 7.87
C GLY A 102 12.43 5.27 8.63
N ILE A 103 13.73 5.07 8.35
CA ILE A 103 14.80 5.87 8.94
C ILE A 103 14.67 7.34 8.54
N LYS A 104 14.49 7.62 7.24
CA LYS A 104 14.34 8.97 6.72
C LYS A 104 13.14 9.68 7.34
N MET A 105 11.98 9.01 7.40
CA MET A 105 10.76 9.55 8.00
C MET A 105 10.95 9.89 9.48
N TYR A 106 11.70 9.06 10.22
CA TYR A 106 12.04 9.35 11.61
C TYR A 106 12.96 10.57 11.76
N LEU A 107 13.95 10.70 10.91
CA LEU A 107 14.90 11.84 10.94
C LEU A 107 14.21 13.14 10.53
N ASP A 108 13.34 13.11 9.55
CA ASP A 108 12.66 14.29 8.99
C ASP A 108 11.35 14.62 9.73
N ARG A 109 11.01 13.92 10.83
CA ARG A 109 9.75 14.10 11.57
C ARG A 109 9.46 15.54 12.05
N ASN A 110 10.51 16.35 12.24
CA ASN A 110 10.41 17.73 12.69
C ASN A 110 10.49 18.76 11.57
N LYS A 111 10.80 18.34 10.35
CA LYS A 111 10.88 19.23 9.20
C LYS A 111 9.49 19.37 8.57
N GLN A 112 9.06 20.62 8.38
CA GLN A 112 7.95 20.98 7.49
C GLN A 112 8.53 21.18 6.10
N GLU A 113 9.07 20.13 5.47
CA GLU A 113 9.48 20.24 4.07
C GLU A 113 8.24 20.13 3.18
N GLN A 114 8.03 21.15 2.37
CA GLN A 114 7.27 20.99 1.14
C GLN A 114 8.07 20.00 0.29
N MET A 115 7.54 18.78 0.17
CA MET A 115 8.22 17.75 -0.61
C MET A 115 8.34 18.21 -2.06
N ASP A 116 9.57 18.37 -2.49
CA ASP A 116 9.87 18.64 -3.89
C ASP A 116 9.73 17.32 -4.67
N VAL A 117 8.56 17.16 -5.27
CA VAL A 117 8.20 15.97 -6.08
C VAL A 117 9.21 15.76 -7.21
N GLN A 118 9.84 16.85 -7.72
CA GLN A 118 10.78 16.77 -8.84
C GLN A 118 12.06 16.03 -8.47
N HIS A 119 12.49 16.12 -7.22
CA HIS A 119 13.71 15.45 -6.74
C HIS A 119 13.48 14.04 -6.22
N HIS A 120 12.22 13.54 -6.24
CA HIS A 120 11.93 12.19 -5.81
C HIS A 120 12.60 11.15 -6.73
N PRO A 121 13.35 10.16 -6.20
CA PRO A 121 14.12 9.19 -6.99
C PRO A 121 13.29 8.48 -8.07
N MET A 122 12.04 8.11 -7.74
CA MET A 122 11.13 7.43 -8.66
C MET A 122 10.67 8.34 -9.79
N VAL A 123 10.39 9.63 -9.50
CA VAL A 123 10.06 10.63 -10.53
C VAL A 123 11.25 10.82 -11.46
N LYS A 124 12.45 10.90 -10.91
CA LYS A 124 13.70 11.02 -11.68
C LYS A 124 13.97 9.78 -12.55
N PHE A 125 13.67 8.60 -12.05
CA PHE A 125 13.76 7.36 -12.82
C PHE A 125 12.75 7.34 -13.98
N LEU A 126 11.48 7.64 -13.71
CA LEU A 126 10.41 7.66 -14.72
C LEU A 126 10.61 8.77 -15.73
N SER A 127 11.15 9.93 -15.33
CA SER A 127 11.43 11.05 -16.25
C SER A 127 12.50 10.72 -17.31
N LYS A 128 13.27 9.65 -17.11
CA LYS A 128 14.22 9.15 -18.11
C LYS A 128 13.53 8.47 -19.30
N TYR A 129 12.35 7.86 -19.06
CA TYR A 129 11.61 7.10 -20.06
C TYR A 129 10.34 7.82 -20.53
N PHE A 130 9.77 8.67 -19.68
CA PHE A 130 8.51 9.36 -19.93
C PHE A 130 8.66 10.86 -19.67
N HIS A 131 7.84 11.67 -20.34
CA HIS A 131 7.73 13.09 -20.04
C HIS A 131 6.89 13.22 -18.75
N VAL A 132 7.51 13.72 -17.67
CA VAL A 132 6.85 13.93 -16.39
C VAL A 132 6.61 15.41 -16.18
N TYR A 133 5.34 15.79 -15.95
CA TYR A 133 4.98 17.13 -15.53
C TYR A 133 5.27 17.30 -14.03
N PRO A 134 5.95 18.38 -13.61
CA PRO A 134 6.49 18.44 -12.24
C PRO A 134 5.47 18.77 -11.14
N HIS A 135 4.25 19.18 -11.50
CA HIS A 135 3.25 19.63 -10.55
C HIS A 135 1.96 18.80 -10.64
N PHE A 136 1.21 18.76 -9.53
CA PHE A 136 -0.14 18.22 -9.53
C PHE A 136 -1.07 19.13 -10.34
N VAL A 137 -1.93 18.54 -11.15
CA VAL A 137 -2.94 19.25 -11.95
C VAL A 137 -4.31 18.65 -11.65
N GLY A 138 -4.90 19.07 -10.53
CA GLY A 138 -6.14 18.49 -10.05
C GLY A 138 -6.03 16.96 -9.93
N ASP A 139 -7.06 16.26 -10.38
CA ASP A 139 -7.16 14.81 -10.41
C ASP A 139 -6.70 14.15 -11.72
N HIS A 140 -6.06 14.92 -12.59
CA HIS A 140 -5.63 14.41 -13.90
C HIS A 140 -4.35 13.58 -13.82
N PHE A 141 -4.39 12.38 -14.40
CA PHE A 141 -3.23 11.50 -14.52
C PHE A 141 -2.32 11.86 -15.68
N PHE A 142 -2.90 12.40 -16.76
CA PHE A 142 -2.20 12.82 -17.96
C PHE A 142 -2.52 14.27 -18.26
N VAL A 143 -1.49 15.00 -18.64
CA VAL A 143 -1.63 16.40 -19.09
C VAL A 143 -0.87 16.63 -20.38
N ARG A 144 -1.30 17.59 -21.17
CA ARG A 144 -0.53 18.04 -22.34
C ARG A 144 0.27 19.28 -21.97
N ALA A 145 1.57 19.25 -22.23
CA ALA A 145 2.47 20.36 -21.94
C ALA A 145 3.44 20.61 -23.10
N LYS A 146 3.86 21.85 -23.27
CA LYS A 146 4.98 22.23 -24.14
C LYS A 146 6.23 22.38 -23.31
N LYS A 147 7.36 21.84 -23.79
CA LYS A 147 8.66 22.00 -23.17
C LYS A 147 9.35 23.23 -23.78
N GLN A 148 9.57 24.26 -23.00
CA GLN A 148 10.31 25.48 -23.41
C GLN A 148 11.42 25.75 -22.38
N GLY A 149 12.67 25.79 -22.83
CA GLY A 149 13.79 26.15 -21.97
C GLY A 149 14.01 25.29 -20.75
N GLY A 150 13.60 24.02 -20.78
CA GLY A 150 13.67 23.11 -19.63
C GLY A 150 12.42 23.06 -18.76
N ASN A 151 11.50 24.01 -18.87
CA ASN A 151 10.26 24.06 -18.12
C ASN A 151 9.07 23.52 -18.96
N TYR A 152 8.10 22.93 -18.26
CA TYR A 152 6.85 22.48 -18.87
C TYR A 152 5.74 23.50 -18.60
N THR A 153 5.09 23.99 -19.67
CA THR A 153 3.89 24.82 -19.58
C THR A 153 2.68 24.03 -20.08
N LEU A 154 1.61 24.04 -19.28
CA LEU A 154 0.35 23.40 -19.66
C LEU A 154 -0.18 24.01 -20.95
N VAL A 155 -0.75 23.17 -21.80
CA VAL A 155 -1.34 23.58 -23.07
C VAL A 155 -2.86 23.50 -22.95
N GLU A 156 -3.56 24.53 -23.43
CA GLU A 156 -5.03 24.55 -23.45
C GLU A 156 -5.61 23.48 -24.39
N HIS A 157 -6.87 23.11 -24.15
CA HIS A 157 -7.58 22.09 -24.93
C HIS A 157 -7.52 22.42 -26.42
N GLY A 158 -7.06 21.48 -27.26
CA GLY A 158 -6.99 21.60 -28.72
C GLY A 158 -5.63 21.98 -29.28
N GLN A 159 -4.65 22.36 -28.48
CA GLN A 159 -3.30 22.66 -28.96
C GLN A 159 -2.39 21.42 -28.91
N HIS A 160 -1.42 21.36 -29.86
CA HIS A 160 -0.41 20.31 -29.89
C HIS A 160 0.57 20.45 -28.72
N GLY A 161 0.63 19.42 -27.86
CA GLY A 161 1.57 19.31 -26.74
C GLY A 161 2.01 17.87 -26.53
N LEU A 162 3.14 17.69 -25.85
CA LEU A 162 3.62 16.40 -25.40
C LEU A 162 2.70 15.86 -24.31
N LEU A 163 2.34 14.57 -24.38
CA LEU A 163 1.63 13.90 -23.30
C LEU A 163 2.60 13.67 -22.13
N CYS A 164 2.27 14.24 -20.99
CA CYS A 164 3.08 14.14 -19.78
C CYS A 164 2.31 13.40 -18.70
N LEU A 165 3.04 12.58 -17.93
CA LEU A 165 2.54 11.93 -16.73
C LEU A 165 2.52 12.94 -15.59
N THR A 166 1.48 12.94 -14.77
CA THR A 166 1.44 13.75 -13.54
C THR A 166 2.04 12.97 -12.36
N PRO A 167 2.45 13.66 -11.28
CA PRO A 167 2.86 13.00 -10.04
C PRO A 167 1.78 12.09 -9.46
N LEU A 168 0.50 12.41 -9.71
CA LEU A 168 -0.63 11.60 -9.25
C LEU A 168 -0.62 10.20 -9.88
N LEU A 169 -0.39 10.09 -11.20
CA LEU A 169 -0.26 8.80 -11.87
C LEU A 169 0.97 8.02 -11.37
N ILE A 170 2.08 8.72 -11.15
CA ILE A 170 3.29 8.08 -10.62
C ILE A 170 3.02 7.49 -9.23
N THR A 171 2.26 8.21 -8.40
CA THR A 171 1.84 7.70 -7.08
C THR A 171 1.02 6.42 -7.22
N VAL A 172 0.05 6.36 -8.14
CA VAL A 172 -0.72 5.13 -8.40
C VAL A 172 0.20 3.99 -8.83
N ILE A 173 1.12 4.22 -9.77
CA ILE A 173 2.07 3.19 -10.24
C ILE A 173 2.92 2.65 -9.08
N VAL A 174 3.37 3.52 -8.17
CA VAL A 174 4.17 3.11 -7.01
C VAL A 174 3.33 2.30 -6.01
N ILE A 175 2.07 2.68 -5.81
CA ILE A 175 1.13 1.91 -4.98
C ILE A 175 0.89 0.52 -5.57
N GLU A 176 0.63 0.43 -6.89
CA GLU A 176 0.45 -0.85 -7.58
C GLU A 176 1.68 -1.74 -7.46
N PHE A 177 2.86 -1.15 -7.64
CA PHE A 177 4.11 -1.90 -7.48
C PHE A 177 4.29 -2.41 -6.04
N SER A 178 3.94 -1.62 -5.03
CA SER A 178 3.98 -2.06 -3.64
C SER A 178 2.95 -3.17 -3.36
N ASP A 179 1.73 -3.07 -3.93
CA ASP A 179 0.71 -4.14 -3.76
C ASP A 179 1.16 -5.47 -4.38
N ILE A 180 1.84 -5.44 -5.54
CA ILE A 180 2.45 -6.65 -6.11
C ILE A 180 3.39 -7.32 -5.09
N ILE A 181 4.24 -6.54 -4.42
CA ILE A 181 5.22 -7.07 -3.47
C ILE A 181 4.51 -7.71 -2.27
N PHE A 182 3.49 -7.05 -1.73
CA PHE A 182 2.70 -7.62 -0.63
C PHE A 182 1.88 -8.83 -1.07
N ALA A 183 1.49 -8.91 -2.34
CA ALA A 183 0.81 -10.08 -2.90
C ALA A 183 1.70 -11.34 -2.87
N PHE A 184 3.04 -11.20 -2.91
CA PHE A 184 3.95 -12.35 -2.76
C PHE A 184 3.82 -13.05 -1.40
N ASP A 185 3.51 -12.32 -0.34
CA ASP A 185 3.32 -12.87 1.00
C ASP A 185 1.87 -13.31 1.23
N SER A 186 0.91 -12.49 0.80
CA SER A 186 -0.51 -12.72 1.09
C SER A 186 -1.11 -13.86 0.26
N ILE A 187 -0.79 -13.96 -1.01
CA ILE A 187 -1.37 -14.99 -1.89
C ILE A 187 -1.00 -16.41 -1.43
N PRO A 188 0.28 -16.76 -1.16
CA PRO A 188 0.62 -18.08 -0.60
C PRO A 188 -0.06 -18.35 0.74
N ALA A 189 -0.17 -17.35 1.62
CA ALA A 189 -0.83 -17.48 2.91
C ALA A 189 -2.31 -17.88 2.76
N ILE A 190 -3.03 -17.29 1.80
CA ILE A 190 -4.43 -17.64 1.55
C ILE A 190 -4.55 -19.00 0.85
N PHE A 191 -3.64 -19.35 -0.05
CA PHE A 191 -3.60 -20.67 -0.67
C PHE A 191 -3.37 -21.80 0.34
N SER A 192 -2.76 -21.52 1.50
CA SER A 192 -2.65 -22.50 2.58
C SER A 192 -4.00 -22.89 3.20
N VAL A 193 -5.00 -22.00 3.08
CA VAL A 193 -6.37 -22.23 3.61
C VAL A 193 -7.28 -22.83 2.55
N SER A 194 -7.19 -22.36 1.33
CA SER A 194 -8.01 -22.86 0.22
C SER A 194 -7.21 -22.89 -1.08
N LEU A 195 -7.29 -24.03 -1.79
CA LEU A 195 -6.70 -24.16 -3.13
C LEU A 195 -7.68 -23.78 -4.24
N ASP A 196 -8.90 -23.35 -3.90
CA ASP A 196 -9.90 -22.89 -4.87
C ASP A 196 -9.56 -21.44 -5.28
N PRO A 197 -9.17 -21.18 -6.54
CA PRO A 197 -8.79 -19.84 -6.99
C PRO A 197 -9.92 -18.81 -6.86
N TYR A 198 -11.17 -19.23 -6.97
CA TYR A 198 -12.33 -18.32 -6.83
C TYR A 198 -12.50 -17.87 -5.39
N VAL A 199 -12.39 -18.80 -4.42
CA VAL A 199 -12.44 -18.46 -2.99
C VAL A 199 -11.31 -17.51 -2.63
N VAL A 200 -10.09 -17.81 -3.08
CA VAL A 200 -8.90 -16.97 -2.87
C VAL A 200 -9.10 -15.58 -3.48
N PHE A 201 -9.57 -15.51 -4.72
CA PHE A 201 -9.75 -14.24 -5.41
C PHE A 201 -10.81 -13.36 -4.77
N PHE A 202 -12.01 -13.90 -4.52
CA PHE A 202 -13.10 -13.11 -3.94
C PHE A 202 -12.81 -12.69 -2.49
N SER A 203 -12.19 -13.53 -1.67
CA SER A 203 -11.79 -13.15 -0.32
C SER A 203 -10.78 -11.99 -0.34
N ASN A 204 -9.84 -12.00 -1.28
CA ASN A 204 -8.89 -10.91 -1.52
C ASN A 204 -9.58 -9.62 -1.95
N ILE A 205 -10.45 -9.65 -2.96
CA ILE A 205 -11.15 -8.45 -3.46
C ILE A 205 -11.94 -7.78 -2.33
N PHE A 206 -12.73 -8.56 -1.59
CA PHE A 206 -13.54 -7.97 -0.52
C PHE A 206 -12.68 -7.41 0.61
N ALA A 207 -11.52 -8.00 0.89
CA ALA A 207 -10.57 -7.42 1.83
C ALA A 207 -9.99 -6.09 1.32
N LEU A 208 -9.62 -6.01 0.02
CA LEU A 208 -9.11 -4.80 -0.63
C LEU A 208 -10.14 -3.67 -0.64
N LEU A 209 -11.40 -3.95 -0.96
CA LEU A 209 -12.46 -2.93 -0.96
C LEU A 209 -12.60 -2.25 0.40
N GLY A 210 -12.35 -2.99 1.48
CA GLY A 210 -12.34 -2.43 2.83
C GLY A 210 -11.08 -1.61 3.17
N LEU A 211 -9.99 -1.69 2.39
CA LEU A 211 -8.77 -0.93 2.65
C LEU A 211 -9.00 0.58 2.59
N ARG A 212 -9.84 1.04 1.66
CA ARG A 212 -10.16 2.46 1.53
C ARG A 212 -10.71 3.05 2.81
N ALA A 213 -11.70 2.41 3.43
CA ALA A 213 -12.26 2.88 4.69
C ALA A 213 -11.22 2.89 5.82
N MET A 214 -10.39 1.84 5.89
CA MET A 214 -9.30 1.75 6.86
C MET A 214 -8.24 2.82 6.62
N PHE A 215 -7.92 3.14 5.37
CA PHE A 215 -6.95 4.19 5.05
C PHE A 215 -7.43 5.56 5.53
N PHE A 216 -8.69 5.94 5.26
CA PHE A 216 -9.22 7.22 5.73
C PHE A 216 -9.31 7.30 7.25
N LEU A 217 -9.67 6.18 7.91
CA LEU A 217 -9.63 6.12 9.38
C LEU A 217 -8.21 6.35 9.89
N LEU A 218 -7.22 5.68 9.33
CA LEU A 218 -5.83 5.80 9.72
C LEU A 218 -5.27 7.20 9.43
N ALA A 219 -5.57 7.78 8.27
CA ALA A 219 -5.17 9.13 7.91
C ALA A 219 -5.78 10.18 8.86
N ALA A 220 -7.08 10.07 9.18
CA ALA A 220 -7.74 10.96 10.12
C ALA A 220 -7.15 10.90 11.55
N VAL A 221 -6.69 9.72 11.95
CA VAL A 221 -5.98 9.53 13.23
C VAL A 221 -4.56 10.09 13.14
N ALA A 222 -3.87 9.89 12.01
CA ALA A 222 -2.50 10.36 11.79
C ALA A 222 -2.39 11.90 11.91
N ASP A 223 -3.36 12.61 11.35
CA ASP A 223 -3.37 14.09 11.39
C ASP A 223 -3.59 14.66 12.81
N LYS A 224 -4.24 13.89 13.70
CA LYS A 224 -4.56 14.34 15.06
C LYS A 224 -3.45 14.04 16.08
N PHE A 225 -2.61 13.04 15.83
CA PHE A 225 -1.66 12.53 16.80
C PHE A 225 -0.21 12.71 16.37
N ARG A 226 0.48 13.66 16.99
CA ARG A 226 1.87 14.04 16.67
C ARG A 226 2.85 12.86 16.65
N TYR A 227 2.78 11.98 17.65
CA TYR A 227 3.69 10.85 17.77
C TYR A 227 3.34 9.69 16.83
N LEU A 228 2.20 9.76 16.13
CA LEU A 228 1.83 8.72 15.17
C LEU A 228 2.81 8.68 13.98
N LYS A 229 3.38 9.84 13.57
CA LYS A 229 4.45 9.87 12.54
C LYS A 229 5.67 9.04 12.97
N VAL A 230 6.02 9.09 14.26
CA VAL A 230 7.10 8.27 14.84
C VAL A 230 6.70 6.79 14.87
N GLY A 231 5.47 6.49 15.26
CA GLY A 231 4.91 5.13 15.20
C GLY A 231 4.96 4.55 13.80
N VAL A 232 4.49 5.30 12.79
CA VAL A 232 4.53 4.88 11.38
C VAL A 232 5.96 4.64 10.90
N SER A 233 6.93 5.49 11.27
CA SER A 233 8.34 5.24 10.90
C SER A 233 8.88 3.95 11.50
N LEU A 234 8.51 3.62 12.76
CA LEU A 234 8.87 2.36 13.40
C LEU A 234 8.20 1.15 12.73
N LEU A 235 6.93 1.29 12.31
CA LEU A 235 6.23 0.25 11.57
C LEU A 235 6.86 -0.02 10.20
N LEU A 236 7.26 1.03 9.47
CA LEU A 236 7.99 0.87 8.20
C LEU A 236 9.32 0.13 8.39
N LEU A 237 10.07 0.45 9.45
CA LEU A 237 11.28 -0.27 9.82
C LEU A 237 10.97 -1.75 10.10
N PHE A 238 9.95 -2.02 10.90
CA PHE A 238 9.52 -3.40 11.21
C PHE A 238 9.14 -4.17 9.95
N ILE A 239 8.30 -3.59 9.08
CA ILE A 239 7.85 -4.23 7.83
C ILE A 239 9.07 -4.47 6.91
N GLY A 240 9.94 -3.48 6.77
CA GLY A 240 11.16 -3.60 5.97
C GLY A 240 12.07 -4.72 6.48
N VAL A 241 12.33 -4.78 7.79
CA VAL A 241 13.12 -5.86 8.40
C VAL A 241 12.43 -7.21 8.23
N LYS A 242 11.11 -7.30 8.45
CA LYS A 242 10.32 -8.52 8.24
C LYS A 242 10.53 -9.08 6.82
N LEU A 243 10.46 -8.21 5.79
CA LEU A 243 10.69 -8.62 4.41
C LEU A 243 12.13 -9.09 4.16
N LEU A 244 13.12 -8.42 4.76
CA LEU A 244 14.53 -8.79 4.63
C LEU A 244 14.84 -10.15 5.24
N ILE A 245 14.21 -10.48 6.37
CA ILE A 245 14.46 -11.74 7.10
C ILE A 245 13.48 -12.85 6.72
N HIS A 246 12.51 -12.58 5.83
CA HIS A 246 11.44 -13.52 5.45
C HIS A 246 11.98 -14.91 5.07
N LYS A 247 13.12 -14.96 4.42
CA LYS A 247 13.78 -16.23 4.01
C LYS A 247 14.32 -17.04 5.20
N TYR A 248 14.64 -16.39 6.31
CA TYR A 248 15.27 -17.00 7.48
C TYR A 248 14.31 -17.21 8.64
N VAL A 249 13.36 -16.30 8.81
CA VAL A 249 12.40 -16.28 9.91
C VAL A 249 11.04 -15.85 9.39
N GLU A 250 10.05 -16.71 9.53
CA GLU A 250 8.66 -16.37 9.23
C GLU A 250 8.01 -15.71 10.44
N ILE A 251 7.79 -14.42 10.38
CA ILE A 251 7.00 -13.70 11.37
C ILE A 251 5.53 -13.90 11.02
N SER A 252 4.77 -14.53 11.92
CA SER A 252 3.36 -14.81 11.70
C SER A 252 2.54 -13.53 11.47
N ALA A 253 1.50 -13.61 10.64
CA ALA A 253 0.58 -12.48 10.39
C ALA A 253 -0.05 -11.94 11.68
N VAL A 254 -0.43 -12.85 12.59
CA VAL A 254 -1.01 -12.51 13.90
C VAL A 254 0.01 -11.77 14.78
N GLY A 255 1.28 -12.23 14.81
CA GLY A 255 2.35 -11.56 15.55
C GLY A 255 2.61 -10.15 15.02
N SER A 256 2.65 -9.98 13.68
CA SER A 256 2.76 -8.66 13.05
C SER A 256 1.59 -7.75 13.44
N LEU A 257 0.36 -8.25 13.39
CA LEU A 257 -0.83 -7.47 13.75
C LEU A 257 -0.77 -6.98 15.20
N PHE A 258 -0.40 -7.84 16.15
CA PHE A 258 -0.24 -7.43 17.56
C PHE A 258 0.84 -6.36 17.73
N PHE A 259 1.97 -6.49 17.05
CA PHE A 259 3.04 -5.49 17.09
C PHE A 259 2.54 -4.14 16.54
N ILE A 260 1.83 -4.13 15.40
CA ILE A 260 1.27 -2.93 14.78
C ILE A 260 0.28 -2.24 15.72
N ILE A 261 -0.68 -3.00 16.28
CA ILE A 261 -1.67 -2.47 17.22
C ILE A 261 -0.97 -1.86 18.44
N ALA A 262 0.03 -2.55 19.01
CA ALA A 262 0.77 -2.06 20.16
C ALA A 262 1.50 -0.73 19.84
N VAL A 263 2.21 -0.64 18.70
CA VAL A 263 2.92 0.59 18.29
C VAL A 263 1.94 1.75 18.08
N ILE A 264 0.79 1.51 17.43
CA ILE A 264 -0.23 2.54 17.23
C ILE A 264 -0.80 3.01 18.57
N ALA A 265 -1.19 2.07 19.45
CA ALA A 265 -1.75 2.40 20.76
C ALA A 265 -0.77 3.21 21.61
N ILE A 266 0.50 2.81 21.66
CA ILE A 266 1.55 3.54 22.38
C ILE A 266 1.74 4.94 21.78
N SER A 267 1.74 5.08 20.45
CA SER A 267 1.89 6.36 19.76
C SER A 267 0.74 7.31 20.05
N ILE A 268 -0.49 6.80 20.11
CA ILE A 268 -1.69 7.58 20.47
C ILE A 268 -1.62 8.00 21.93
N VAL A 269 -1.35 7.08 22.84
CA VAL A 269 -1.23 7.38 24.28
C VAL A 269 -0.12 8.39 24.53
N ALA A 270 1.04 8.24 23.90
CA ALA A 270 2.13 9.20 23.98
C ALA A 270 1.71 10.60 23.49
N SER A 271 0.92 10.66 22.41
CA SER A 271 0.39 11.93 21.89
C SER A 271 -0.60 12.62 22.84
N LEU A 272 -1.34 11.84 23.62
CA LEU A 272 -2.31 12.38 24.57
C LEU A 272 -1.65 12.82 25.90
N VAL A 273 -0.64 12.07 26.35
CA VAL A 273 0.00 12.29 27.66
C VAL A 273 1.12 13.34 27.59
N LEU A 274 1.91 13.32 26.52
CA LEU A 274 3.04 14.24 26.37
C LEU A 274 2.57 15.56 25.76
N LYS A 275 2.25 16.54 26.63
CA LYS A 275 1.91 17.91 26.23
C LYS A 275 3.07 18.57 25.46
N GLU A 276 2.71 19.41 24.49
CA GLU A 276 3.69 20.26 23.76
C GLU A 276 4.47 21.13 24.75
N LYS A 277 5.81 21.07 24.65
CA LYS A 277 6.61 22.22 25.11
C LYS A 277 6.33 23.37 24.14
N PRO A 278 5.89 24.56 24.62
CA PRO A 278 5.69 25.72 23.76
C PRO A 278 7.00 25.97 23.01
N LYS A 279 6.93 26.10 21.69
CA LYS A 279 8.07 26.57 20.88
C LYS A 279 8.47 27.91 21.45
N ALA A 280 9.71 28.03 21.95
CA ALA A 280 10.29 29.33 22.25
C ALA A 280 10.13 30.19 21.00
N SER A 281 9.41 31.31 21.14
CA SER A 281 9.32 32.32 20.09
C SER A 281 10.76 32.81 19.85
N GLU A 282 11.36 32.47 18.73
CA GLU A 282 12.52 33.20 18.23
C GLU A 282 12.02 34.60 17.88
N ASN A 283 12.15 35.50 18.85
CA ASN A 283 12.08 36.93 18.62
C ASN A 283 13.28 37.28 17.74
N HIS A 284 13.05 37.52 16.48
CA HIS A 284 13.96 38.28 15.65
C HIS A 284 13.83 39.76 16.07
N GLU A 285 14.81 40.25 16.82
CA GLU A 285 15.20 41.66 16.83
C GLU A 285 16.03 41.96 15.55
#